data_5be79348ee2311bdc566edc21ffc7782
#
_entry.id   5be79348ee2311bdc566edc21ffc7782
#
_cell.length_a   1.000
_cell.length_b   1.000
_cell.length_c   1.000
_cell.angle_alpha   90.00
_cell.angle_beta   90.00
_cell.angle_gamma   90.00
#
_symmetry.space_group_name_H-M   'P 1'
#
loop_
_entity.id
_entity.type
_entity.pdbx_description
1 polymer ?
#
loop_
_entity_poly.entity_id
_entity_poly.type
_entity_poly.pdbx_seq_one_letter_code
_entity_poly.pdbx_strand_id
1 'polypeptide(L)'
;MNVIISNERQAELANLDIEVIKSIHGVFDADELVQMFSNFFFGRMILDLTALKNYQDIRNLQKLSMALDVEKIIILLPDTPECLAPQFLSKMISMGIYNFTTNLDGVNYLLNNPNTYRDVAHLQQLDGDPNAGNTVVQQQTVPNPSGDGAMVINNIVSGGAYILGIRNLTDHAGATMLAYLLKKELDSLGKTALAIEVNKRDFIYINDQTLVSVNSDRLSAELMKHRDVSVILLDLNG
;
A
#
# COMPACT_ATOMS: atom_id res chain seq x y z
N MET A 1 -20.60 -6.02 -13.01
CA MET A 1 -21.41 -6.96 -12.18
C MET A 1 -20.67 -7.25 -10.88
N ASN A 2 -21.06 -6.58 -9.79
CA ASN A 2 -20.33 -6.64 -8.52
C ASN A 2 -21.24 -7.13 -7.39
N VAL A 3 -20.63 -7.70 -6.35
CA VAL A 3 -21.31 -8.12 -5.12
C VAL A 3 -20.79 -7.27 -3.98
N ILE A 4 -21.67 -6.84 -3.08
CA ILE A 4 -21.31 -6.13 -1.86
C ILE A 4 -21.79 -6.94 -0.65
N ILE A 5 -20.89 -7.18 0.28
CA ILE A 5 -21.17 -7.77 1.58
C ILE A 5 -20.74 -6.76 2.63
N SER A 6 -21.70 -6.22 3.37
CA SER A 6 -21.47 -5.07 4.28
C SER A 6 -22.05 -5.32 5.67
N ASN A 7 -21.45 -4.66 6.65
CA ASN A 7 -21.97 -4.57 8.00
C ASN A 7 -21.84 -3.13 8.52
N GLU A 8 -20.77 -2.75 9.17
CA GLU A 8 -20.59 -1.42 9.74
C GLU A 8 -20.43 -0.32 8.68
N ARG A 9 -19.88 -0.65 7.51
CA ARG A 9 -19.59 0.28 6.41
C ARG A 9 -20.69 0.29 5.32
N GLN A 10 -21.91 -0.17 5.65
CA GLN A 10 -23.03 -0.27 4.68
C GLN A 10 -23.34 1.08 4.01
N ALA A 11 -23.47 2.15 4.79
CA ALA A 11 -23.84 3.46 4.25
C ALA A 11 -22.79 4.02 3.28
N GLU A 12 -21.52 3.73 3.53
CA GLU A 12 -20.42 4.14 2.67
C GLU A 12 -20.41 3.33 1.37
N LEU A 13 -20.52 2.00 1.48
CA LEU A 13 -20.52 1.09 0.33
C LEU A 13 -21.74 1.25 -0.57
N ALA A 14 -22.86 1.71 -0.03
CA ALA A 14 -24.07 2.02 -0.82
C ALA A 14 -23.90 3.21 -1.78
N ASN A 15 -22.90 4.08 -1.51
CA ASN A 15 -22.63 5.27 -2.34
C ASN A 15 -21.59 4.99 -3.45
N LEU A 16 -21.14 3.76 -3.62
CA LEU A 16 -20.24 3.40 -4.71
C LEU A 16 -20.98 3.47 -6.05
N ASP A 17 -20.45 4.21 -7.01
CA ASP A 17 -20.97 4.31 -8.37
C ASP A 17 -20.57 3.10 -9.22
N ILE A 18 -21.13 1.93 -8.88
CA ILE A 18 -20.84 0.66 -9.55
C ILE A 18 -22.11 -0.16 -9.78
N GLU A 19 -22.10 -0.98 -10.82
CA GLU A 19 -23.19 -1.94 -11.06
C GLU A 19 -23.14 -3.07 -10.02
N VAL A 20 -24.14 -3.14 -9.14
CA VAL A 20 -24.26 -4.15 -8.09
C VAL A 20 -25.37 -5.14 -8.45
N ILE A 21 -25.02 -6.43 -8.57
CA ILE A 21 -25.99 -7.50 -8.85
C ILE A 21 -26.53 -8.17 -7.60
N LYS A 22 -25.78 -8.09 -6.50
CA LYS A 22 -26.20 -8.61 -5.19
C LYS A 22 -25.55 -7.80 -4.08
N SER A 23 -26.38 -7.35 -3.15
CA SER A 23 -25.92 -6.72 -1.91
C SER A 23 -26.56 -7.42 -0.73
N ILE A 24 -25.73 -7.81 0.24
CA ILE A 24 -26.17 -8.40 1.51
C ILE A 24 -25.59 -7.61 2.67
N HIS A 25 -26.38 -7.53 3.74
CA HIS A 25 -25.99 -6.78 4.92
C HIS A 25 -26.18 -7.62 6.17
N GLY A 26 -25.21 -7.55 7.07
CA GLY A 26 -25.18 -8.27 8.33
C GLY A 26 -23.88 -8.96 8.61
N VAL A 27 -23.86 -9.81 9.63
CA VAL A 27 -22.71 -10.63 10.01
C VAL A 27 -22.97 -12.09 9.64
N PHE A 28 -22.06 -12.69 8.91
CA PHE A 28 -22.18 -14.04 8.36
C PHE A 28 -21.02 -14.92 8.82
N ASP A 29 -21.28 -16.20 9.00
CA ASP A 29 -20.21 -17.18 9.17
C ASP A 29 -19.48 -17.42 7.82
N ALA A 30 -18.19 -17.74 7.86
CA ALA A 30 -17.41 -18.00 6.65
C ALA A 30 -18.03 -19.10 5.78
N ASP A 31 -18.55 -20.14 6.40
CA ASP A 31 -19.18 -21.27 5.70
C ASP A 31 -20.50 -20.84 5.00
N GLU A 32 -21.25 -19.91 5.58
CA GLU A 32 -22.45 -19.33 4.94
C GLU A 32 -22.09 -18.54 3.69
N LEU A 33 -21.03 -17.69 3.76
CA LEU A 33 -20.55 -16.95 2.60
C LEU A 33 -20.04 -17.88 1.50
N VAL A 34 -19.30 -18.92 1.86
CA VAL A 34 -18.86 -19.94 0.90
C VAL A 34 -20.05 -20.60 0.23
N GLN A 35 -21.06 -21.03 0.98
CA GLN A 35 -22.26 -21.66 0.43
C GLN A 35 -23.03 -20.74 -0.52
N MET A 36 -23.11 -19.44 -0.20
CA MET A 36 -23.82 -18.47 -1.03
C MET A 36 -23.11 -18.12 -2.33
N PHE A 37 -21.75 -18.16 -2.33
CA PHE A 37 -20.97 -17.58 -3.42
C PHE A 37 -20.07 -18.55 -4.18
N SER A 38 -19.85 -19.79 -3.72
CA SER A 38 -19.01 -20.78 -4.42
C SER A 38 -19.49 -21.09 -5.84
N ASN A 39 -20.80 -21.05 -6.08
CA ASN A 39 -21.41 -21.26 -7.40
C ASN A 39 -22.02 -19.98 -7.98
N PHE A 40 -21.73 -18.83 -7.40
CA PHE A 40 -22.28 -17.56 -7.86
C PHE A 40 -21.26 -16.80 -8.72
N PHE A 41 -21.63 -16.50 -9.95
CA PHE A 41 -20.75 -15.76 -10.86
C PHE A 41 -20.80 -14.26 -10.57
N PHE A 42 -19.65 -13.67 -10.29
CA PHE A 42 -19.47 -12.23 -10.10
C PHE A 42 -18.13 -11.75 -10.71
N GLY A 43 -18.08 -10.48 -11.07
CA GLY A 43 -16.86 -9.84 -11.55
C GLY A 43 -15.94 -9.44 -10.40
N ARG A 44 -16.49 -8.71 -9.42
CA ARG A 44 -15.80 -8.34 -8.17
C ARG A 44 -16.73 -8.53 -6.97
N MET A 45 -16.15 -8.86 -5.85
CA MET A 45 -16.83 -8.91 -4.55
C MET A 45 -16.15 -7.92 -3.61
N ILE A 46 -16.90 -7.01 -3.05
CA ILE A 46 -16.44 -6.10 -2.00
C ILE A 46 -16.94 -6.65 -0.68
N LEU A 47 -16.00 -7.04 0.17
CA LEU A 47 -16.27 -7.61 1.49
C LEU A 47 -15.82 -6.63 2.57
N ASP A 48 -16.78 -5.99 3.24
CA ASP A 48 -16.53 -5.35 4.53
C ASP A 48 -16.15 -6.43 5.53
N LEU A 49 -14.91 -6.40 6.03
CA LEU A 49 -14.40 -7.47 6.90
C LEU A 49 -15.23 -7.63 8.17
N THR A 50 -15.88 -6.57 8.66
CA THR A 50 -16.78 -6.63 9.83
C THR A 50 -18.06 -7.45 9.56
N ALA A 51 -18.38 -7.73 8.31
CA ALA A 51 -19.47 -8.64 7.93
C ALA A 51 -19.11 -10.12 8.10
N LEU A 52 -17.83 -10.44 8.33
CA LEU A 52 -17.38 -11.79 8.62
C LEU A 52 -17.33 -12.01 10.14
N LYS A 53 -18.08 -12.97 10.64
CA LYS A 53 -18.07 -13.32 12.06
C LYS A 53 -16.67 -13.76 12.53
N ASN A 54 -16.22 -13.23 13.66
CA ASN A 54 -14.87 -13.46 14.18
C ASN A 54 -13.78 -13.21 13.11
N TYR A 55 -13.88 -12.09 12.39
CA TYR A 55 -12.96 -11.72 11.32
C TYR A 55 -11.50 -11.59 11.75
N GLN A 56 -11.24 -11.40 13.04
CA GLN A 56 -9.91 -11.40 13.63
C GLN A 56 -9.26 -12.80 13.60
N ASP A 57 -10.06 -13.88 13.54
CA ASP A 57 -9.56 -15.23 13.36
C ASP A 57 -9.25 -15.47 11.88
N ILE A 58 -7.98 -15.47 11.56
CA ILE A 58 -7.47 -15.64 10.19
C ILE A 58 -7.98 -16.92 9.50
N ARG A 59 -8.37 -17.94 10.28
CA ARG A 59 -8.93 -19.21 9.75
C ARG A 59 -10.22 -18.99 8.97
N ASN A 60 -11.00 -17.97 9.31
CA ASN A 60 -12.24 -17.65 8.59
C ASN A 60 -11.92 -17.06 7.20
N LEU A 61 -10.89 -16.21 7.10
CA LEU A 61 -10.38 -15.74 5.81
C LEU A 61 -9.76 -16.88 5.00
N GLN A 62 -9.08 -17.81 5.64
CA GLN A 62 -8.52 -18.98 4.98
C GLN A 62 -9.62 -19.85 4.34
N LYS A 63 -10.76 -20.07 5.02
CA LYS A 63 -11.90 -20.78 4.43
C LYS A 63 -12.41 -20.08 3.16
N LEU A 64 -12.55 -18.77 3.20
CA LEU A 64 -12.96 -17.98 2.03
C LEU A 64 -11.95 -18.10 0.90
N SER A 65 -10.65 -18.01 1.21
CA SER A 65 -9.58 -18.08 0.20
C SER A 65 -9.45 -19.44 -0.47
N MET A 66 -9.83 -20.51 0.21
CA MET A 66 -9.82 -21.87 -0.37
C MET A 66 -11.04 -22.16 -1.25
N ALA A 67 -12.15 -21.49 -0.99
CA ALA A 67 -13.43 -21.81 -1.62
C ALA A 67 -13.87 -20.80 -2.69
N LEU A 68 -13.36 -19.58 -2.63
CA LEU A 68 -13.72 -18.49 -3.55
C LEU A 68 -12.49 -18.00 -4.31
N ASP A 69 -12.73 -17.35 -5.44
CA ASP A 69 -11.70 -16.70 -6.25
C ASP A 69 -11.24 -15.39 -5.57
N VAL A 70 -10.19 -15.48 -4.78
CA VAL A 70 -9.67 -14.35 -3.97
C VAL A 70 -9.15 -13.19 -4.81
N GLU A 71 -8.77 -13.43 -6.06
CA GLU A 71 -8.33 -12.35 -6.96
C GLU A 71 -9.48 -11.38 -7.28
N LYS A 72 -10.73 -11.86 -7.18
CA LYS A 72 -11.93 -11.07 -7.38
C LYS A 72 -12.46 -10.41 -6.10
N ILE A 73 -11.91 -10.76 -4.93
CA ILE A 73 -12.39 -10.22 -3.65
C ILE A 73 -11.55 -8.99 -3.27
N ILE A 74 -12.23 -7.88 -2.98
CA ILE A 74 -11.65 -6.68 -2.39
C ILE A 74 -12.12 -6.63 -0.95
N ILE A 75 -11.17 -6.67 0.00
CA ILE A 75 -11.46 -6.63 1.43
C ILE A 75 -11.35 -5.19 1.93
N LEU A 76 -12.44 -4.68 2.50
CA LEU A 76 -12.44 -3.43 3.23
C LEU A 76 -12.14 -3.72 4.70
N LEU A 77 -10.93 -3.38 5.14
CA LEU A 77 -10.46 -3.60 6.50
C LEU A 77 -11.03 -2.55 7.45
N PRO A 78 -11.45 -2.94 8.67
CA PRO A 78 -11.73 -1.98 9.72
C PRO A 78 -10.42 -1.33 10.19
N ASP A 79 -10.53 -0.08 10.64
CA ASP A 79 -9.38 0.68 11.18
C ASP A 79 -9.09 0.25 12.63
N THR A 80 -8.71 -1.02 12.79
CA THR A 80 -8.34 -1.60 14.09
C THR A 80 -6.89 -2.04 14.09
N PRO A 81 -6.16 -1.87 15.21
CA PRO A 81 -4.74 -2.26 15.28
C PRO A 81 -4.49 -3.72 14.92
N GLU A 82 -5.43 -4.61 15.22
CA GLU A 82 -5.31 -6.05 14.96
C GLU A 82 -5.34 -6.36 13.45
N CYS A 83 -6.27 -5.70 12.70
CA CYS A 83 -6.41 -5.92 11.25
C CYS A 83 -5.32 -5.22 10.44
N LEU A 84 -4.72 -4.17 11.01
CA LEU A 84 -3.60 -3.45 10.39
C LEU A 84 -2.24 -3.99 10.85
N ALA A 85 -2.21 -4.96 11.77
CA ALA A 85 -0.97 -5.57 12.24
C ALA A 85 -0.22 -6.26 11.07
N PRO A 86 1.11 -6.07 10.98
CA PRO A 86 1.91 -6.67 9.91
C PRO A 86 1.76 -8.19 9.82
N GLN A 87 1.57 -8.87 10.96
CA GLN A 87 1.35 -10.32 11.00
C GLN A 87 0.02 -10.73 10.37
N PHE A 88 -1.05 -9.92 10.55
CA PHE A 88 -2.34 -10.18 9.94
C PHE A 88 -2.29 -9.97 8.43
N LEU A 89 -1.71 -8.87 7.98
CA LEU A 89 -1.54 -8.56 6.55
C LEU A 89 -0.65 -9.61 5.86
N SER A 90 0.45 -10.01 6.49
CA SER A 90 1.35 -11.05 5.96
C SER A 90 0.62 -12.38 5.76
N LYS A 91 -0.25 -12.78 6.70
CA LYS A 91 -1.07 -13.98 6.57
C LYS A 91 -2.11 -13.86 5.44
N MET A 92 -2.75 -12.70 5.27
CA MET A 92 -3.66 -12.45 4.14
C MET A 92 -2.93 -12.61 2.80
N ILE A 93 -1.74 -12.02 2.67
CA ILE A 93 -0.91 -12.11 1.48
C ILE A 93 -0.50 -13.57 1.20
N SER A 94 -0.13 -14.33 2.22
CA SER A 94 0.23 -15.74 2.07
C SER A 94 -0.93 -16.63 1.59
N MET A 95 -2.18 -16.19 1.78
CA MET A 95 -3.39 -16.85 1.28
C MET A 95 -3.81 -16.35 -0.13
N GLY A 96 -3.01 -15.49 -0.77
CA GLY A 96 -3.32 -14.93 -2.09
C GLY A 96 -4.28 -13.74 -2.06
N ILE A 97 -4.60 -13.21 -0.90
CA ILE A 97 -5.47 -12.04 -0.76
C ILE A 97 -4.61 -10.79 -0.90
N TYR A 98 -4.65 -10.15 -2.07
CA TYR A 98 -3.83 -8.98 -2.38
C TYR A 98 -4.65 -7.68 -2.44
N ASN A 99 -5.97 -7.79 -2.67
CA ASN A 99 -6.85 -6.65 -2.82
C ASN A 99 -7.49 -6.31 -1.47
N PHE A 100 -6.86 -5.43 -0.70
CA PHE A 100 -7.40 -4.94 0.56
C PHE A 100 -7.09 -3.46 0.75
N THR A 101 -7.96 -2.77 1.47
CA THR A 101 -7.87 -1.34 1.75
C THR A 101 -8.68 -1.00 3.00
N THR A 102 -8.50 0.19 3.55
CA THR A 102 -9.25 0.67 4.72
C THR A 102 -10.26 1.76 4.37
N ASN A 103 -10.31 2.23 3.11
CA ASN A 103 -11.17 3.32 2.69
C ASN A 103 -11.82 3.07 1.31
N LEU A 104 -12.83 3.87 0.99
CA LEU A 104 -13.60 3.76 -0.27
C LEU A 104 -12.80 4.16 -1.50
N ASP A 105 -11.88 5.11 -1.38
CA ASP A 105 -11.03 5.51 -2.51
C ASP A 105 -10.15 4.34 -2.94
N GLY A 106 -9.62 3.58 -1.96
CA GLY A 106 -8.92 2.34 -2.22
C GLY A 106 -9.80 1.28 -2.87
N VAL A 107 -11.06 1.14 -2.45
CA VAL A 107 -12.02 0.22 -3.12
C VAL A 107 -12.21 0.63 -4.57
N ASN A 108 -12.49 1.91 -4.85
CA ASN A 108 -12.67 2.43 -6.20
C ASN A 108 -11.42 2.21 -7.08
N TYR A 109 -10.23 2.39 -6.50
CA TYR A 109 -8.98 2.12 -7.19
C TYR A 109 -8.84 0.64 -7.55
N LEU A 110 -9.02 -0.27 -6.58
CA LEU A 110 -8.85 -1.71 -6.73
C LEU A 110 -9.90 -2.37 -7.64
N LEU A 111 -11.08 -1.77 -7.79
CA LEU A 111 -12.08 -2.22 -8.77
C LEU A 111 -11.53 -2.22 -10.20
N ASN A 112 -10.72 -1.22 -10.53
CA ASN A 112 -10.15 -1.04 -11.87
C ASN A 112 -8.67 -1.50 -11.96
N ASN A 113 -7.94 -1.49 -10.83
CA ASN A 113 -6.52 -1.78 -10.75
C ASN A 113 -6.27 -2.81 -9.63
N PRO A 114 -6.57 -4.11 -9.86
CA PRO A 114 -6.33 -5.13 -8.84
C PRO A 114 -4.84 -5.29 -8.56
N ASN A 115 -4.50 -5.43 -7.29
CA ASN A 115 -3.14 -5.70 -6.87
C ASN A 115 -2.71 -7.10 -7.27
N THR A 116 -1.43 -7.21 -7.58
CA THR A 116 -0.70 -8.47 -7.70
C THR A 116 0.13 -8.72 -6.46
N TYR A 117 0.72 -9.90 -6.33
CA TYR A 117 1.65 -10.18 -5.23
C TYR A 117 2.79 -9.15 -5.14
N ARG A 118 3.30 -8.68 -6.28
CA ARG A 118 4.40 -7.69 -6.35
C ARG A 118 4.02 -6.39 -5.63
N ASP A 119 2.76 -5.97 -5.72
CA ASP A 119 2.30 -4.70 -5.16
C ASP A 119 2.23 -4.73 -3.63
N VAL A 120 2.01 -5.91 -3.04
CA VAL A 120 1.85 -6.11 -1.61
C VAL A 120 2.99 -6.91 -0.96
N ALA A 121 3.97 -7.39 -1.73
CA ALA A 121 5.06 -8.22 -1.23
C ALA A 121 5.87 -7.56 -0.10
N HIS A 122 5.96 -6.24 -0.14
CA HIS A 122 6.64 -5.45 0.90
C HIS A 122 5.96 -5.49 2.27
N LEU A 123 4.68 -5.89 2.34
CA LEU A 123 3.92 -6.07 3.58
C LEU A 123 4.05 -7.49 4.15
N GLN A 124 4.64 -8.41 3.40
CA GLN A 124 4.81 -9.79 3.86
C GLN A 124 6.06 -9.91 4.74
N GLN A 125 5.85 -10.27 6.01
CA GLN A 125 6.94 -10.66 6.88
C GLN A 125 7.33 -12.11 6.56
N LEU A 126 8.55 -12.31 6.09
CA LEU A 126 9.10 -13.66 5.92
C LEU A 126 9.52 -14.16 7.31
N ASP A 127 8.89 -15.23 7.77
CA ASP A 127 9.28 -15.93 8.99
C ASP A 127 10.74 -16.42 8.82
N GLY A 128 11.69 -15.77 9.51
CA GLY A 128 13.09 -16.19 9.49
C GLY A 128 14.13 -15.07 9.48
N ASP A 129 13.76 -13.82 9.44
CA ASP A 129 14.72 -12.73 9.64
C ASP A 129 14.78 -12.36 11.14
N PRO A 130 15.84 -12.76 11.88
CA PRO A 130 16.00 -12.43 13.29
C PRO A 130 16.17 -10.91 13.53
N ASN A 131 16.25 -10.11 12.46
CA ASN A 131 16.36 -8.65 12.52
C ASN A 131 15.02 -7.92 12.23
N ALA A 132 13.93 -8.64 11.96
CA ALA A 132 12.59 -8.05 11.78
C ALA A 132 11.91 -7.65 13.10
N GLY A 133 12.57 -7.82 14.22
CA GLY A 133 12.02 -7.62 15.56
C GLY A 133 12.39 -6.32 16.24
N ASN A 134 12.31 -5.15 15.59
CA ASN A 134 12.27 -3.85 16.27
C ASN A 134 11.78 -2.73 15.35
N THR A 135 10.57 -2.85 14.82
CA THR A 135 9.86 -1.64 14.38
C THR A 135 9.01 -1.17 15.56
N VAL A 136 9.60 -0.33 16.38
CA VAL A 136 8.88 0.46 17.37
C VAL A 136 7.93 1.35 16.60
N VAL A 137 6.63 1.08 16.72
CA VAL A 137 5.58 2.00 16.29
C VAL A 137 5.68 3.22 17.21
N GLN A 138 6.45 4.22 16.82
CA GLN A 138 6.33 5.53 17.43
C GLN A 138 5.08 6.19 16.83
N GLN A 139 3.98 6.12 17.55
CA GLN A 139 2.86 7.02 17.39
C GLN A 139 3.34 8.44 17.68
N GLN A 140 3.73 9.17 16.65
CA GLN A 140 3.78 10.63 16.76
C GLN A 140 2.36 11.15 16.50
N THR A 141 1.65 11.42 17.56
CA THR A 141 0.44 12.24 17.55
C THR A 141 0.84 13.67 17.22
N VAL A 142 0.63 14.07 15.96
CA VAL A 142 0.66 15.48 15.58
C VAL A 142 -0.74 16.04 15.81
N PRO A 143 -0.91 17.13 16.59
CA PRO A 143 -2.23 17.74 16.79
C PRO A 143 -2.68 18.38 15.48
N ASN A 144 -3.85 17.96 14.98
CA ASN A 144 -4.46 18.54 13.79
C ASN A 144 -5.26 19.79 14.17
N PRO A 145 -5.00 20.97 13.58
CA PRO A 145 -5.94 22.07 13.62
C PRO A 145 -6.83 22.00 12.37
N SER A 146 -8.07 21.63 12.62
CA SER A 146 -9.27 21.88 11.81
C SER A 146 -9.36 21.33 10.38
N GLY A 147 -10.32 20.41 10.19
CA GLY A 147 -11.21 20.41 9.04
C GLY A 147 -10.82 19.57 7.86
N ASP A 148 -11.64 18.54 7.63
CA ASP A 148 -11.92 17.93 6.32
C ASP A 148 -10.71 17.58 5.45
N GLY A 149 -10.31 16.35 5.50
CA GLY A 149 -9.22 15.86 4.65
C GLY A 149 -9.12 14.36 4.73
N ALA A 150 -9.26 13.73 3.58
CA ALA A 150 -9.01 12.32 3.36
C ALA A 150 -7.76 11.87 4.13
N MET A 151 -7.92 10.90 5.05
CA MET A 151 -6.79 10.19 5.60
C MET A 151 -6.11 9.43 4.47
N VAL A 152 -5.08 10.03 3.91
CA VAL A 152 -4.06 9.27 3.18
C VAL A 152 -3.43 8.36 4.22
N ILE A 153 -3.55 7.05 4.08
CA ILE A 153 -2.77 6.10 4.86
C ILE A 153 -1.32 6.25 4.40
N ASN A 154 -0.66 7.28 4.90
CA ASN A 154 0.77 7.34 4.89
C ASN A 154 1.22 6.65 6.17
N ASN A 155 1.95 5.57 5.98
CA ASN A 155 2.78 4.87 6.95
C ASN A 155 2.25 3.52 7.46
N ILE A 156 2.19 2.57 6.54
CA ILE A 156 2.81 1.30 6.87
C ILE A 156 4.18 1.34 6.18
N VAL A 157 5.13 2.02 6.79
CA VAL A 157 6.53 1.94 6.38
C VAL A 157 7.10 0.65 6.96
N SER A 158 6.91 -0.42 6.24
CA SER A 158 7.80 -1.55 6.29
C SER A 158 9.07 -1.12 5.55
N GLY A 159 10.09 -0.76 6.30
CA GLY A 159 11.52 -0.57 6.03
C GLY A 159 12.03 -0.50 4.58
N GLY A 160 11.50 0.35 3.72
CA GLY A 160 12.06 0.63 2.40
C GLY A 160 11.75 2.05 1.96
N ALA A 161 12.75 2.75 1.43
CA ALA A 161 12.58 4.07 0.86
C ALA A 161 11.60 4.04 -0.33
N TYR A 162 10.72 5.02 -0.43
CA TYR A 162 9.99 5.27 -1.67
C TYR A 162 10.97 5.70 -2.75
N ILE A 163 11.02 4.99 -3.87
CA ILE A 163 11.94 5.31 -4.97
C ILE A 163 11.14 5.98 -6.09
N LEU A 164 11.48 7.24 -6.38
CA LEU A 164 10.89 8.01 -7.46
C LEU A 164 11.95 8.26 -8.55
N GLY A 165 11.75 7.67 -9.73
CA GLY A 165 12.56 7.94 -10.92
C GLY A 165 12.10 9.22 -11.63
N ILE A 166 13.03 10.12 -11.93
CA ILE A 166 12.80 11.37 -12.67
C ILE A 166 13.58 11.29 -13.97
N ARG A 167 12.91 11.49 -15.09
CA ARG A 167 13.52 11.47 -16.42
C ARG A 167 12.99 12.63 -17.28
N ASN A 168 13.90 13.26 -18.00
CA ASN A 168 13.54 14.26 -19.01
C ASN A 168 12.88 13.58 -20.24
N LEU A 169 11.86 14.21 -20.79
CA LEU A 169 11.30 13.84 -22.09
C LEU A 169 12.05 14.54 -23.26
N THR A 170 12.68 15.69 -22.96
CA THR A 170 13.49 16.47 -23.90
C THR A 170 14.81 16.83 -23.24
N ASP A 171 15.83 17.11 -24.02
CA ASP A 171 17.12 17.55 -23.50
C ASP A 171 16.96 18.84 -22.65
N HIS A 172 17.71 18.88 -21.56
CA HIS A 172 17.75 20.02 -20.65
C HIS A 172 16.40 20.42 -19.99
N ALA A 173 15.43 19.51 -19.87
CA ALA A 173 14.14 19.79 -19.25
C ALA A 173 14.18 19.97 -17.72
N GLY A 174 15.37 19.88 -17.09
CA GLY A 174 15.57 20.28 -15.69
C GLY A 174 15.34 19.19 -14.65
N ALA A 175 15.37 17.88 -15.01
CA ALA A 175 15.15 16.79 -14.06
C ALA A 175 16.13 16.83 -12.86
N THR A 176 17.39 17.14 -13.09
CA THR A 176 18.41 17.31 -12.03
C THR A 176 18.02 18.36 -11.01
N MET A 177 17.58 19.52 -11.49
CA MET A 177 17.12 20.60 -10.63
C MET A 177 15.81 20.23 -9.93
N LEU A 178 14.91 19.54 -10.62
CA LEU A 178 13.65 19.05 -10.03
C LEU A 178 13.92 18.05 -8.89
N ALA A 179 14.82 17.08 -9.11
CA ALA A 179 15.22 16.12 -8.07
C ALA A 179 15.78 16.84 -6.84
N TYR A 180 16.64 17.84 -7.05
CA TYR A 180 17.21 18.63 -5.96
C TYR A 180 16.14 19.45 -5.20
N LEU A 181 15.25 20.13 -5.91
CA LEU A 181 14.18 20.93 -5.30
C LEU A 181 13.19 20.07 -4.52
N LEU A 182 12.80 18.92 -5.07
CA LEU A 182 11.93 17.97 -4.38
C LEU A 182 12.58 17.44 -3.11
N LYS A 183 13.90 17.13 -3.16
CA LYS A 183 14.64 16.74 -1.96
C LYS A 183 14.57 17.83 -0.89
N LYS A 184 14.85 19.07 -1.25
CA LYS A 184 14.79 20.21 -0.33
C LYS A 184 13.41 20.38 0.30
N GLU A 185 12.36 20.24 -0.50
CA GLU A 185 10.98 20.36 -0.02
C GLU A 185 10.64 19.21 0.94
N LEU A 186 11.01 17.97 0.61
CA LEU A 186 10.78 16.81 1.49
C LEU A 186 11.53 16.97 2.82
N ASP A 187 12.79 17.44 2.79
CA ASP A 187 13.57 17.71 4.00
C ASP A 187 12.89 18.80 4.85
N SER A 188 12.33 19.86 4.23
CA SER A 188 11.62 20.94 4.92
C SER A 188 10.33 20.44 5.61
N LEU A 189 9.70 19.40 5.05
CA LEU A 189 8.53 18.73 5.59
C LEU A 189 8.88 17.66 6.64
N GLY A 190 10.15 17.56 7.04
CA GLY A 190 10.63 16.61 8.03
C GLY A 190 10.72 15.16 7.53
N LYS A 191 10.72 14.95 6.22
CA LYS A 191 10.96 13.63 5.60
C LYS A 191 12.44 13.49 5.25
N THR A 192 13.03 12.35 5.58
CA THR A 192 14.40 12.06 5.14
C THR A 192 14.39 11.74 3.65
N ALA A 193 15.05 12.56 2.84
CA ALA A 193 15.11 12.36 1.40
C ALA A 193 16.55 12.30 0.89
N LEU A 194 16.80 11.39 -0.07
CA LEU A 194 18.06 11.25 -0.76
C LEU A 194 17.86 11.49 -2.26
N ALA A 195 18.72 12.27 -2.90
CA ALA A 195 18.74 12.39 -4.34
C ALA A 195 20.01 11.71 -4.89
N ILE A 196 19.80 10.84 -5.89
CA ILE A 196 20.87 10.09 -6.56
C ILE A 196 20.78 10.37 -8.06
N GLU A 197 21.88 10.81 -8.66
CA GLU A 197 21.99 10.87 -10.12
C GLU A 197 22.72 9.64 -10.64
N VAL A 198 22.27 9.13 -11.78
CA VAL A 198 22.79 7.90 -12.38
C VAL A 198 23.54 8.20 -13.68
N ASN A 199 24.75 7.66 -13.81
CA ASN A 199 25.64 7.79 -14.98
C ASN A 199 26.04 9.21 -15.35
N LYS A 200 25.92 10.19 -14.45
CA LYS A 200 26.31 11.58 -14.66
C LYS A 200 26.84 12.19 -13.37
N ARG A 201 27.34 13.42 -13.43
CA ARG A 201 27.92 14.14 -12.30
C ARG A 201 27.48 15.60 -12.24
N ASP A 202 26.22 15.89 -12.54
CA ASP A 202 25.69 17.24 -12.53
C ASP A 202 25.51 17.79 -11.11
N PHE A 203 25.33 16.92 -10.13
CA PHE A 203 25.23 17.29 -8.72
C PHE A 203 26.49 17.97 -8.17
N ILE A 204 27.65 17.81 -8.81
CA ILE A 204 28.87 18.50 -8.43
C ILE A 204 28.75 20.04 -8.52
N TYR A 205 27.84 20.52 -9.40
CA TYR A 205 27.58 21.96 -9.53
C TYR A 205 26.61 22.49 -8.47
N ILE A 206 25.96 21.60 -7.73
CA ILE A 206 25.10 21.92 -6.61
C ILE A 206 25.92 21.70 -5.34
N ASN A 207 26.27 22.76 -4.63
CA ASN A 207 27.09 22.68 -3.43
C ASN A 207 26.32 22.08 -2.24
N ASP A 208 25.91 20.80 -2.36
CA ASP A 208 25.17 20.04 -1.34
C ASP A 208 25.80 18.64 -1.20
N GLN A 209 26.41 18.38 -0.06
CA GLN A 209 27.12 17.10 0.23
C GLN A 209 26.16 15.92 0.45
N THR A 210 24.87 16.15 0.52
CA THR A 210 23.84 15.10 0.71
C THR A 210 23.35 14.51 -0.61
N LEU A 211 23.88 14.99 -1.75
CA LEU A 211 23.58 14.48 -3.08
C LEU A 211 24.58 13.40 -3.47
N VAL A 212 24.13 12.36 -4.13
CA VAL A 212 24.91 11.18 -4.47
C VAL A 212 24.97 10.98 -5.98
N SER A 213 26.15 10.72 -6.54
CA SER A 213 26.35 10.39 -7.95
C SER A 213 26.86 8.96 -8.07
N VAL A 214 26.17 8.11 -8.83
CA VAL A 214 26.54 6.70 -9.01
C VAL A 214 26.49 6.28 -10.47
N ASN A 215 27.23 5.24 -10.82
CA ASN A 215 27.06 4.53 -12.08
C ASN A 215 25.96 3.47 -11.91
N SER A 216 25.29 3.11 -13.01
CA SER A 216 24.19 2.13 -13.01
C SER A 216 24.58 0.76 -12.44
N ASP A 217 25.84 0.33 -12.59
CA ASP A 217 26.39 -0.90 -12.03
C ASP A 217 26.40 -0.92 -10.49
N ARG A 218 26.50 0.25 -9.87
CA ARG A 218 26.56 0.42 -8.40
C ARG A 218 25.25 0.89 -7.78
N LEU A 219 24.25 1.21 -8.58
CA LEU A 219 22.96 1.75 -8.12
C LEU A 219 22.29 0.85 -7.08
N SER A 220 22.21 -0.46 -7.34
CA SER A 220 21.59 -1.42 -6.41
C SER A 220 22.30 -1.46 -5.05
N ALA A 221 23.63 -1.40 -5.05
CA ALA A 221 24.41 -1.37 -3.81
C ALA A 221 24.20 -0.06 -3.04
N GLU A 222 24.05 1.06 -3.76
CA GLU A 222 23.82 2.36 -3.14
C GLU A 222 22.42 2.46 -2.55
N LEU A 223 21.39 1.96 -3.24
CA LEU A 223 20.03 1.87 -2.72
C LEU A 223 19.94 1.03 -1.44
N MET A 224 20.74 -0.02 -1.35
CA MET A 224 20.78 -0.88 -0.16
C MET A 224 21.39 -0.18 1.07
N LYS A 225 22.31 0.77 0.89
CA LYS A 225 22.91 1.52 1.99
C LYS A 225 21.95 2.53 2.63
N HIS A 226 20.99 3.01 1.85
CA HIS A 226 20.10 4.09 2.24
C HIS A 226 18.65 3.63 2.44
N ARG A 227 18.47 2.43 3.02
CA ARG A 227 17.13 1.89 3.33
C ARG A 227 16.39 2.62 4.44
N ASP A 228 17.10 3.41 5.21
CA ASP A 228 16.62 4.18 6.35
C ASP A 228 16.01 5.54 5.97
N VAL A 229 16.17 5.97 4.71
CA VAL A 229 15.54 7.21 4.23
C VAL A 229 14.10 6.97 3.79
N SER A 230 13.25 7.98 3.93
CA SER A 230 11.83 7.88 3.56
C SER A 230 11.62 7.89 2.05
N VAL A 231 12.42 8.68 1.31
CA VAL A 231 12.28 8.86 -0.14
C VAL A 231 13.64 8.88 -0.82
N ILE A 232 13.78 8.15 -1.91
CA ILE A 232 14.94 8.24 -2.82
C ILE A 232 14.46 8.78 -4.17
N LEU A 233 15.06 9.88 -4.59
CA LEU A 233 14.83 10.51 -5.88
C LEU A 233 15.95 10.11 -6.83
N LEU A 234 15.62 9.41 -7.92
CA LEU A 234 16.60 8.98 -8.93
C LEU A 234 16.51 9.89 -10.15
N ASP A 235 17.58 10.60 -10.43
CA ASP A 235 17.74 11.30 -11.70
C ASP A 235 18.33 10.35 -12.75
N LEU A 236 17.50 9.96 -13.71
CA LEU A 236 17.77 8.91 -14.70
C LEU A 236 18.18 9.46 -16.08
N ASN A 237 18.71 10.68 -16.16
CA ASN A 237 19.07 11.35 -17.41
C ASN A 237 20.56 11.20 -17.76
N GLY A 238 21.17 10.10 -17.41
CA GLY A 238 22.54 9.75 -17.75
C GLY A 238 22.63 8.83 -18.96
#